data_0b258271347edb6562724e4031df22e8
#
_entry.id   0b258271347edb6562724e4031df22e8
#
_cell.length_a   1.000
_cell.length_b   1.000
_cell.length_c   1.000
_cell.angle_alpha   90.00
_cell.angle_beta   90.00
_cell.angle_gamma   90.00
#
_symmetry.space_group_name_H-M   'P 1'
#
loop_
_entity.id
_entity.type
_entity.pdbx_description
1 polymer ?
#
loop_
_entity_poly.entity_id
_entity_poly.type
_entity_poly.pdbx_seq_one_letter_code
_entity_poly.pdbx_strand_id
1 'polypeptide(L)' 'MCLGIPARILSIDENNQGEVDYLGTRVKAGFMLLESPKVGDWVIIHSGFAISRLDENEAQETLSLLREIAESEGR' A
#
# COMPACT_ATOMS: atom_id res chain seq x y z
N MET A 1 -11.89 12.03 -4.91
CA MET A 1 -11.48 10.93 -4.10
C MET A 1 -10.22 10.29 -4.66
N CYS A 2 -9.27 10.06 -3.80
CA CYS A 2 -8.04 9.42 -4.24
C CYS A 2 -8.24 7.91 -4.24
N LEU A 3 -7.95 7.30 -5.37
CA LEU A 3 -8.05 5.86 -5.50
C LEU A 3 -6.66 5.27 -5.47
N GLY A 4 -6.08 5.23 -4.29
CA GLY A 4 -4.78 4.62 -4.14
C GLY A 4 -4.89 3.12 -4.09
N ILE A 5 -3.86 2.45 -4.52
CA ILE A 5 -3.77 1.00 -4.41
C ILE A 5 -3.11 0.68 -3.09
N PRO A 6 -3.75 -0.15 -2.24
CA PRO A 6 -3.15 -0.49 -0.95
C PRO A 6 -1.85 -1.26 -1.15
N ALA A 7 -0.86 -0.91 -0.38
CA ALA A 7 0.41 -1.60 -0.36
C ALA A 7 0.71 -2.02 1.07
N ARG A 8 1.35 -3.16 1.22
CA ARG A 8 1.66 -3.69 2.55
C ARG A 8 3.12 -3.45 2.86
N ILE A 9 3.38 -2.91 4.04
CA ILE A 9 4.74 -2.61 4.46
C ILE A 9 5.47 -3.93 4.74
N LEU A 10 6.59 -4.13 4.05
CA LEU A 10 7.42 -5.32 4.22
C LEU A 10 8.58 -5.07 5.13
N SER A 11 9.17 -3.88 5.09
CA SER A 11 10.30 -3.55 5.94
C SER A 11 10.34 -2.06 6.19
N ILE A 12 10.93 -1.67 7.30
CA ILE A 12 11.13 -0.27 7.67
C ILE A 12 12.52 -0.16 8.24
N ASP A 13 13.32 0.76 7.70
CA ASP A 13 14.66 0.97 8.23
C ASP A 13 14.64 2.12 9.24
N GLU A 14 15.83 2.45 9.76
CA GLU A 14 15.94 3.46 10.81
C GLU A 14 15.68 4.88 10.30
N ASN A 15 15.60 5.06 8.99
CA ASN A 15 15.32 6.37 8.40
C ASN A 15 13.86 6.50 8.00
N ASN A 16 12.98 5.63 8.48
CA ASN A 16 11.56 5.62 8.13
C ASN A 16 11.36 5.42 6.64
N GLN A 17 12.17 4.58 6.05
CA GLN A 17 12.04 4.17 4.66
C GLN A 17 12.10 2.65 4.61
N GLY A 18 11.59 2.09 3.55
CA GLY A 18 11.63 0.65 3.43
C GLY A 18 10.95 0.20 2.16
N GLU A 19 10.44 -1.02 2.19
CA GLU A 19 9.82 -1.62 1.03
C GLU A 19 8.39 -2.00 1.33
N VAL A 20 7.57 -1.90 0.30
CA VAL A 20 6.17 -2.31 0.38
C VAL A 20 5.88 -3.29 -0.74
N ASP A 21 4.87 -4.12 -0.51
CA ASP A 21 4.36 -5.02 -1.53
C ASP A 21 3.24 -4.29 -2.26
N TYR A 22 3.52 -3.90 -3.49
CA TYR A 22 2.59 -3.16 -4.32
C TYR A 22 2.14 -4.10 -5.43
N LEU A 23 1.01 -4.76 -5.21
CA LEU A 23 0.44 -5.72 -6.16
C LEU A 23 1.45 -6.80 -6.56
N GLY A 24 2.18 -7.32 -5.58
CA GLY A 24 3.15 -8.37 -5.82
C GLY A 24 4.53 -7.91 -6.21
N THR A 25 4.74 -6.60 -6.32
CA THR A 25 6.03 -6.03 -6.67
C THR A 25 6.57 -5.28 -5.47
N ARG A 26 7.85 -5.44 -5.18
CA ARG A 26 8.49 -4.69 -4.11
C ARG A 26 8.86 -3.30 -4.61
N VAL A 27 8.41 -2.30 -3.86
CA VAL A 27 8.65 -0.91 -4.21
C VAL A 27 9.18 -0.21 -2.97
N LYS A 28 10.16 0.65 -3.15
CA LYS A 28 10.67 1.45 -2.06
C LYS A 28 9.72 2.60 -1.75
N ALA A 29 9.56 2.89 -0.47
CA ALA A 29 8.65 3.96 -0.06
C ALA A 29 9.17 4.59 1.21
N GLY A 30 8.78 5.85 1.43
CA GLY A 30 9.07 6.56 2.65
C GLY A 30 7.84 6.58 3.53
N PHE A 31 8.04 6.46 4.83
CA PHE A 31 6.92 6.39 5.78
C PHE A 31 6.90 7.56 6.74
N MET A 32 7.64 8.60 6.44
CA MET A 32 7.80 9.73 7.36
C MET A 32 6.52 10.54 7.54
N LEU A 33 5.55 10.37 6.66
CA LEU A 33 4.27 11.06 6.76
C LEU A 33 3.27 10.32 7.65
N LEU A 34 3.61 9.12 8.07
CA LEU A 34 2.74 8.30 8.91
C LEU A 34 3.19 8.35 10.35
N GLU A 35 2.24 8.17 11.25
CA GLU A 35 2.53 8.06 12.67
C GLU A 35 2.75 6.59 13.00
N SER A 36 3.91 6.26 13.53
CA SER A 36 4.25 4.91 13.99
C SER A 36 3.95 3.82 12.97
N PRO A 37 4.54 3.89 11.78
CA PRO A 37 4.31 2.83 10.79
C PRO A 37 4.93 1.53 11.27
N LYS A 38 4.29 0.42 10.90
CA LYS A 38 4.74 -0.91 11.30
C LYS A 38 4.71 -1.85 10.13
N VAL A 39 5.62 -2.82 10.15
CA VAL A 39 5.62 -3.89 9.15
C VAL A 39 4.27 -4.61 9.22
N GLY A 40 3.68 -4.85 8.07
CA GLY A 40 2.38 -5.47 7.97
C GLY A 40 1.23 -4.50 7.83
N ASP A 41 1.47 -3.20 8.06
CA ASP A 41 0.43 -2.19 7.87
C ASP A 41 0.10 -2.02 6.40
N TRP A 42 -1.16 -1.69 6.14
CA TRP A 42 -1.61 -1.36 4.80
C TRP A 42 -1.61 0.16 4.64
N VAL A 43 -1.01 0.62 3.56
CA VAL A 43 -0.85 2.06 3.32
C VAL A 43 -1.15 2.38 1.87
N ILE A 44 -1.43 3.64 1.62
CA ILE A 44 -1.59 4.16 0.26
C ILE A 44 -0.30 4.87 -0.11
N ILE A 45 0.27 4.50 -1.26
CA ILE A 45 1.52 5.08 -1.74
C ILE A 45 1.21 6.09 -2.81
N HIS A 46 1.83 7.26 -2.70
CA HIS A 46 1.72 8.32 -3.70
C HIS A 46 3.07 9.01 -3.81
N SER A 47 3.62 9.04 -5.02
CA SER A 47 4.90 9.69 -5.30
C SER A 47 6.03 9.14 -4.42
N GLY A 48 5.98 7.84 -4.13
CA GLY A 48 7.03 7.21 -3.34
C GLY A 48 6.87 7.33 -1.84
N PHE A 49 5.78 7.94 -1.37
CA PHE A 49 5.54 8.10 0.06
C PHE A 49 4.23 7.45 0.47
N ALA A 50 4.23 6.84 1.63
CA ALA A 50 3.00 6.36 2.22
C ALA A 50 2.28 7.56 2.82
N ILE A 51 1.09 7.87 2.30
CA ILE A 51 0.38 9.07 2.70
C ILE A 51 -0.76 8.81 3.65
N SER A 52 -1.26 7.58 3.71
CA SER A 52 -2.31 7.26 4.65
C SER A 52 -2.28 5.78 4.94
N ARG A 53 -2.89 5.43 6.08
CA ARG A 53 -2.95 4.05 6.52
C ARG A 53 -4.38 3.56 6.40
N LEU A 54 -4.53 2.31 5.99
CA LEU A 54 -5.82 1.65 5.91
C LEU A 54 -5.87 0.52 6.92
N ASP A 55 -7.08 0.18 7.40
CA ASP A 55 -7.17 -1.06 8.15
C ASP A 55 -7.23 -2.22 7.17
N GLU A 56 -7.12 -3.43 7.71
CA GLU A 56 -7.02 -4.60 6.83
C GLU A 56 -8.29 -4.82 6.04
N ASN A 57 -9.44 -4.58 6.63
CA ASN A 57 -10.71 -4.77 5.92
C ASN A 57 -10.82 -3.82 4.73
N GLU A 58 -10.47 -2.56 4.92
CA GLU A 58 -10.52 -1.60 3.83
C GLU A 58 -9.56 -1.98 2.72
N ALA A 59 -8.37 -2.42 3.08
CA ALA A 59 -7.38 -2.81 2.09
C ALA A 59 -7.86 -4.01 1.29
N GLN A 60 -8.42 -5.01 1.94
CA GLN A 60 -8.88 -6.21 1.26
C GLN A 60 -10.05 -5.92 0.34
N GLU A 61 -10.96 -5.05 0.77
CA GLU A 61 -12.09 -4.67 -0.08
C GLU A 61 -11.61 -3.96 -1.35
N THR A 62 -10.67 -3.04 -1.19
CA THR A 62 -10.14 -2.31 -2.34
C THR A 62 -9.41 -3.25 -3.29
N LEU A 63 -8.60 -4.15 -2.75
CA LEU A 63 -7.87 -5.10 -3.58
C LEU A 63 -8.82 -6.05 -4.31
N SER A 64 -9.90 -6.46 -3.65
CA SER A 64 -10.89 -7.32 -4.30
C SER A 64 -11.54 -6.62 -5.47
N LEU A 65 -11.90 -5.35 -5.29
CA LEU A 65 -12.50 -4.58 -6.38
C LEU A 65 -11.53 -4.43 -7.55
N LEU A 66 -10.27 -4.15 -7.25
CA LEU A 66 -9.28 -4.02 -8.31
C LEU A 66 -9.09 -5.32 -9.06
N ARG A 67 -9.12 -6.44 -8.34
CA ARG A 67 -8.99 -7.75 -8.97
C ARG A 67 -10.17 -8.03 -9.89
N GLU A 68 -11.38 -7.70 -9.47
CA GLU A 68 -12.57 -7.90 -10.30
C GLU A 68 -12.50 -7.06 -11.57
N ILE A 69 -12.07 -5.81 -11.44
CA ILE A 69 -11.95 -4.94 -12.61
C ILE A 69 -10.92 -5.50 -13.58
N ALA A 70 -9.78 -5.95 -13.06
CA ALA A 70 -8.73 -6.50 -13.90
C ALA A 70 -9.19 -7.75 -14.62
N GLU A 71 -9.94 -8.61 -13.93
CA GLU A 71 -10.45 -9.84 -14.55
C GLU A 71 -11.46 -9.53 -15.63
N SER A 72 -12.33 -8.54 -15.39
CA SER A 72 -13.30 -8.15 -16.39
C SER A 72 -12.66 -7.61 -17.64
N GLU A 73 -11.62 -6.82 -17.48
CA GLU A 73 -10.95 -6.18 -18.61
C GLU A 73 -9.94 -7.09 -19.26
N GLY A 74 -9.51 -8.11 -18.58
CA GLY A 74 -8.49 -9.00 -19.09
C GLY A 74 -8.95 -9.99 -20.12
N ARG A 75 -10.18 -9.88 -20.54
CA ARG A 75 -10.75 -10.82 -21.51
C ARG A 75 -10.90 -10.25 -22.86
#